data_dd7fa82a83f0b896d4e20e41f0b720fe
#
_entry.id   dd7fa82a83f0b896d4e20e41f0b720fe
#
_cell.length_a   1.000
_cell.length_b   1.000
_cell.length_c   1.000
_cell.angle_alpha   90.00
_cell.angle_beta   90.00
_cell.angle_gamma   90.00
#
_symmetry.space_group_name_H-M   'P 1'
#
loop_
_entity.id
_entity.type
_entity.pdbx_description
1 polymer ?
#
loop_
_entity_poly.entity_id
_entity_poly.type
_entity_poly.pdbx_seq_one_letter_code
_entity_poly.pdbx_strand_id
1 'polypeptide(L)'
;MKKIISLALAILFFASNIFFLFSCGGEEVPPPASDSCSEHTDVNNDGTCDVCNDTLPKKDENDGEIKVPEYKDYLRGTKNFGELVYSRPDIDAALSLIDSLCAMISENVLPYEEQLAKLDEIEAVYTNVKSMNSIATIYNYKDTSSELWQSEYIYITTNYPKFTQGIEKLFVSAANSPHIESFERDFFGDGLEEYINGGVYSDTVVELMKKEAELEAKYSSLSTANVIISYNGITDTYDNIIAQYKEKYGEQSTEFLKARTLCDSLYEDEVSKLEAELLVELIKARKLISDALGYESYEKFAYENIYHDYAPKDMENFIESVTETVIPVYLNLSKKLFSPYIYDYEKTVSGYKVKKSELINTLYDVYTACDSRLGEIYSYMLQHSLFDIESEGRHRFNASFTTYIESNFSPFLFVTLDNSILDYATLAHEFGHFADAYINNDSSASLDLLELSSQGLELLTLAKFNDKFDGLAYKYLLYMKLDEILSTIIFQSFYASFEINAYKLDYEDITLESLNSIVASVAKDFGFSASCNSVEYVAIPHLFLYPFYVQSYATSAAAALEIYTIESQNAGAGFAIYNYLIERNENTGISFEDTLKSAGLTSPFEKNALKNILNELHYVTLGAYYYKSHDGNAA
;
A
#
# COMPACT_ATOMS: atom_id res chain seq x y z
N MET A 1 10.61 22.26 -1.13
CA MET A 1 11.30 21.21 -1.88
C MET A 1 11.75 20.02 -1.04
N LYS A 2 11.88 20.05 0.30
CA LYS A 2 11.87 18.82 1.11
C LYS A 2 10.72 17.86 0.75
N LYS A 3 9.65 18.39 0.16
CA LYS A 3 8.51 17.65 -0.38
C LYS A 3 8.78 16.95 -1.72
N ILE A 4 9.91 17.18 -2.37
CA ILE A 4 10.16 16.71 -3.74
C ILE A 4 10.74 15.30 -3.77
N ILE A 5 11.51 14.89 -2.77
CA ILE A 5 12.27 13.63 -2.77
C ILE A 5 11.39 12.41 -2.50
N SER A 6 10.41 12.52 -1.62
CA SER A 6 9.56 11.37 -1.28
C SER A 6 8.53 11.00 -2.35
N LEU A 7 8.42 11.81 -3.38
CA LEU A 7 7.33 11.73 -4.35
C LEU A 7 7.70 11.08 -5.67
N ALA A 8 8.96 10.81 -5.94
CA ALA A 8 9.35 9.98 -7.08
C ALA A 8 8.89 8.52 -6.91
N LEU A 9 8.60 8.10 -5.68
CA LEU A 9 8.18 6.74 -5.33
C LEU A 9 6.66 6.55 -5.20
N ALA A 10 5.87 7.63 -5.13
CA ALA A 10 4.44 7.55 -4.81
C ALA A 10 3.49 7.44 -6.02
N ILE A 11 3.97 7.33 -7.26
CA ILE A 11 3.14 7.53 -8.46
C ILE A 11 2.74 6.24 -9.19
N LEU A 12 2.80 5.09 -8.58
CA LEU A 12 2.18 3.88 -9.16
C LEU A 12 1.57 3.01 -8.06
N PHE A 13 0.58 3.56 -7.35
CA PHE A 13 -0.30 2.73 -6.54
C PHE A 13 -1.22 1.92 -7.45
N PHE A 14 -0.79 0.75 -7.83
CA PHE A 14 -1.69 -0.31 -8.22
C PHE A 14 -2.08 -1.07 -6.96
N ALA A 15 -3.18 -0.69 -6.34
CA ALA A 15 -3.90 -1.62 -5.47
C ALA A 15 -4.50 -2.71 -6.37
N SER A 16 -3.66 -3.64 -6.80
CA SER A 16 -4.17 -4.88 -7.34
C SER A 16 -4.71 -5.69 -6.17
N ASN A 17 -6.01 -5.55 -5.90
CA ASN A 17 -6.76 -6.53 -5.14
C ASN A 17 -6.78 -7.84 -5.94
N ILE A 18 -5.66 -8.57 -5.91
CA ILE A 18 -5.62 -9.94 -6.39
C ILE A 18 -6.17 -10.79 -5.25
N PHE A 19 -7.49 -10.96 -5.23
CA PHE A 19 -8.14 -11.99 -4.44
C PHE A 19 -7.78 -13.35 -5.01
N PHE A 20 -6.74 -13.96 -4.50
CA PHE A 20 -6.57 -15.40 -4.64
C PHE A 20 -7.33 -16.10 -3.52
N LEU A 21 -8.50 -16.62 -3.86
CA LEU A 21 -9.20 -17.60 -3.06
C LEU A 21 -8.40 -18.90 -3.07
N PHE A 22 -7.45 -19.05 -2.16
CA PHE A 22 -6.83 -20.33 -1.91
C PHE A 22 -7.71 -21.17 -0.99
N SER A 23 -8.42 -22.10 -1.57
CA SER A 23 -8.98 -23.23 -0.85
C SER A 23 -7.84 -24.19 -0.53
N CYS A 24 -7.10 -23.96 0.54
CA CYS A 24 -6.20 -24.95 1.11
C CYS A 24 -7.03 -25.93 1.97
N GLY A 25 -7.28 -27.12 1.44
CA GLY A 25 -7.78 -28.24 2.24
C GLY A 25 -6.74 -28.64 3.28
N GLY A 26 -6.89 -28.14 4.51
CA GLY A 26 -6.01 -28.48 5.62
C GLY A 26 -6.28 -29.89 6.13
N GLU A 27 -5.24 -30.72 6.22
CA GLU A 27 -5.26 -31.90 7.09
C GLU A 27 -5.35 -31.44 8.55
N GLU A 28 -6.22 -32.08 9.32
CA GLU A 28 -6.42 -31.78 10.75
C GLU A 28 -5.12 -31.99 11.53
N VAL A 29 -4.56 -30.92 12.05
CA VAL A 29 -3.55 -30.96 13.09
C VAL A 29 -4.28 -31.26 14.42
N PRO A 30 -3.96 -32.33 15.15
CA PRO A 30 -4.61 -32.61 16.41
C PRO A 30 -4.30 -31.50 17.42
N PRO A 31 -5.30 -31.08 18.23
CA PRO A 31 -5.11 -30.03 19.21
C PRO A 31 -4.15 -30.49 20.32
N PRO A 32 -3.28 -29.61 20.80
CA PRO A 32 -2.47 -29.91 21.97
C PRO A 32 -3.38 -30.13 23.18
N ALA A 33 -3.18 -31.21 23.86
CA ALA A 33 -3.88 -31.49 25.10
C ALA A 33 -3.44 -30.51 26.19
N SER A 34 -4.32 -29.60 26.62
CA SER A 34 -4.12 -28.82 27.83
C SER A 34 -5.45 -28.61 28.56
N ASP A 35 -5.46 -28.87 29.86
CA ASP A 35 -6.54 -28.57 30.80
C ASP A 35 -6.66 -27.06 31.14
N SER A 36 -6.37 -26.18 30.22
CA SER A 36 -6.46 -24.74 30.41
C SER A 36 -7.50 -24.15 29.49
N CYS A 37 -8.33 -23.27 30.02
CA CYS A 37 -9.28 -22.49 29.25
C CYS A 37 -8.52 -21.73 28.12
N SER A 38 -8.74 -22.11 26.88
CA SER A 38 -8.11 -21.49 25.71
C SER A 38 -8.81 -20.19 25.31
N GLU A 39 -10.01 -19.95 25.83
CA GLU A 39 -10.84 -18.77 25.58
C GLU A 39 -11.44 -18.31 26.90
N HIS A 40 -11.32 -17.02 27.21
CA HIS A 40 -11.93 -16.42 28.38
C HIS A 40 -13.20 -15.69 28.00
N THR A 41 -14.31 -16.01 28.63
CA THR A 41 -15.62 -15.38 28.40
C THR A 41 -16.07 -14.64 29.63
N ASP A 42 -16.41 -13.37 29.51
CA ASP A 42 -16.95 -12.52 30.57
C ASP A 42 -18.25 -11.87 30.06
N VAL A 43 -19.33 -12.63 30.17
CA VAL A 43 -20.65 -12.20 29.64
C VAL A 43 -21.28 -11.14 30.53
N ASN A 44 -20.98 -11.16 31.83
CA ASN A 44 -21.54 -10.26 32.82
C ASN A 44 -20.69 -9.00 33.07
N ASN A 45 -19.51 -8.92 32.43
CA ASN A 45 -18.57 -7.82 32.49
C ASN A 45 -18.06 -7.48 33.91
N ASP A 46 -17.89 -8.52 34.75
CA ASP A 46 -17.39 -8.38 36.13
C ASP A 46 -15.86 -8.49 36.25
N GLY A 47 -15.17 -8.68 35.13
CA GLY A 47 -13.72 -8.82 35.05
C GLY A 47 -13.22 -10.22 35.40
N THR A 48 -14.10 -11.22 35.39
CA THR A 48 -13.78 -12.61 35.69
C THR A 48 -14.30 -13.52 34.58
N CYS A 49 -13.51 -14.46 34.12
CA CYS A 49 -13.96 -15.43 33.12
C CYS A 49 -15.04 -16.36 33.68
N ASP A 50 -16.23 -16.39 33.06
CA ASP A 50 -17.37 -17.22 33.47
C ASP A 50 -17.09 -18.71 33.31
N VAL A 51 -16.02 -19.13 32.60
CA VAL A 51 -15.70 -20.53 32.35
C VAL A 51 -14.62 -21.04 33.30
N CYS A 52 -13.56 -20.28 33.58
CA CYS A 52 -12.43 -20.72 34.40
C CYS A 52 -12.22 -19.90 35.68
N ASN A 53 -13.01 -18.90 35.95
CA ASN A 53 -12.90 -17.94 37.05
C ASN A 53 -11.56 -17.20 37.15
N ASP A 54 -10.78 -17.16 36.07
CA ASP A 54 -9.56 -16.37 36.04
C ASP A 54 -9.93 -14.87 35.93
N THR A 55 -9.22 -14.01 36.67
CA THR A 55 -9.38 -12.56 36.57
C THR A 55 -8.83 -12.09 35.22
N LEU A 56 -9.63 -11.39 34.47
CA LEU A 56 -9.24 -10.82 33.17
C LEU A 56 -8.33 -9.59 33.37
N PRO A 57 -7.45 -9.29 32.43
CA PRO A 57 -6.61 -8.10 32.52
C PRO A 57 -7.49 -6.85 32.57
N LYS A 58 -7.30 -6.06 33.63
CA LYS A 58 -7.91 -4.73 33.67
C LYS A 58 -7.24 -3.86 32.62
N LYS A 59 -8.06 -3.18 31.82
CA LYS A 59 -7.59 -2.11 30.94
C LYS A 59 -6.93 -1.04 31.83
N ASP A 60 -5.67 -0.73 31.59
CA ASP A 60 -5.07 0.47 32.15
C ASP A 60 -5.86 1.66 31.60
N GLU A 61 -6.60 2.32 32.49
CA GLU A 61 -7.24 3.59 32.19
C GLU A 61 -6.12 4.65 32.01
N ASN A 62 -5.58 4.70 30.82
CA ASN A 62 -4.70 5.79 30.43
C ASN A 62 -5.58 6.98 30.04
N ASP A 63 -6.08 7.71 31.06
CA ASP A 63 -6.88 8.93 30.92
C ASP A 63 -6.06 10.12 30.37
N GLY A 64 -5.07 9.88 29.55
CA GLY A 64 -4.39 10.91 28.80
C GLY A 64 -5.31 11.44 27.70
N GLU A 65 -5.85 12.64 27.88
CA GLU A 65 -6.57 13.36 26.83
C GLU A 65 -5.63 13.51 25.62
N ILE A 66 -5.90 12.81 24.53
CA ILE A 66 -5.13 12.89 23.28
C ILE A 66 -5.31 14.31 22.76
N LYS A 67 -4.26 15.12 22.80
CA LYS A 67 -4.29 16.46 22.22
C LYS A 67 -4.09 16.35 20.74
N VAL A 68 -5.15 16.60 19.98
CA VAL A 68 -5.07 16.75 18.53
C VAL A 68 -4.15 17.96 18.24
N PRO A 69 -3.13 17.83 17.38
CA PRO A 69 -2.28 18.95 17.00
C PRO A 69 -3.07 20.11 16.39
N GLU A 70 -2.56 21.35 16.50
CA GLU A 70 -3.19 22.49 15.83
C GLU A 70 -3.17 22.29 14.30
N TYR A 71 -4.31 22.46 13.67
CA TYR A 71 -4.51 22.27 12.24
C TYR A 71 -3.72 23.31 11.42
N LYS A 72 -2.91 22.84 10.49
CA LYS A 72 -2.19 23.71 9.55
C LYS A 72 -3.10 23.97 8.33
N ASP A 73 -3.48 25.24 8.15
CA ASP A 73 -4.32 25.63 7.01
C ASP A 73 -3.46 25.80 5.75
N TYR A 74 -3.45 24.76 4.92
CA TYR A 74 -2.75 24.80 3.63
C TYR A 74 -3.64 25.41 2.55
N LEU A 75 -3.00 26.04 1.55
CA LEU A 75 -3.69 26.47 0.33
C LEU A 75 -4.38 25.27 -0.33
N ARG A 76 -5.65 25.44 -0.67
CA ARG A 76 -6.45 24.42 -1.37
C ARG A 76 -6.98 24.98 -2.67
N GLY A 77 -6.88 24.17 -3.73
CA GLY A 77 -7.47 24.52 -5.01
C GLY A 77 -9.00 24.49 -4.97
N THR A 78 -9.60 25.34 -5.74
CA THR A 78 -11.07 25.45 -5.83
C THR A 78 -11.61 25.10 -7.20
N LYS A 79 -10.73 24.70 -8.15
CA LYS A 79 -11.16 24.25 -9.47
C LYS A 79 -11.73 22.86 -9.42
N ASN A 80 -12.79 22.64 -10.18
CA ASN A 80 -13.25 21.29 -10.46
C ASN A 80 -12.24 20.57 -11.35
N PHE A 81 -12.15 19.25 -11.22
CA PHE A 81 -11.22 18.46 -12.05
C PHE A 81 -11.39 18.71 -13.55
N GLY A 82 -12.63 18.83 -14.02
CA GLY A 82 -12.92 19.14 -15.44
C GLY A 82 -12.47 20.52 -15.94
N GLU A 83 -12.07 21.43 -15.04
CA GLU A 83 -11.51 22.75 -15.38
C GLU A 83 -9.98 22.74 -15.47
N LEU A 84 -9.35 21.63 -15.08
CA LEU A 84 -7.91 21.43 -15.15
C LEU A 84 -7.53 21.06 -16.60
N VAL A 85 -6.75 21.91 -17.22
CA VAL A 85 -6.38 21.74 -18.64
C VAL A 85 -5.07 20.96 -18.73
N TYR A 86 -5.13 19.81 -19.39
CA TYR A 86 -3.92 19.06 -19.74
C TYR A 86 -3.15 19.76 -20.88
N SER A 87 -1.84 19.82 -20.73
CA SER A 87 -0.92 20.16 -21.81
C SER A 87 0.32 19.29 -21.68
N ARG A 88 0.73 18.60 -22.77
CA ARG A 88 1.92 17.77 -22.75
C ARG A 88 3.12 18.57 -22.28
N PRO A 89 3.79 18.20 -21.16
CA PRO A 89 4.97 18.91 -20.70
C PRO A 89 6.16 18.68 -21.65
N ASP A 90 6.95 19.72 -21.88
CA ASP A 90 8.20 19.61 -22.62
C ASP A 90 9.32 19.19 -21.66
N ILE A 91 9.51 17.88 -21.51
CA ILE A 91 10.50 17.31 -20.58
C ILE A 91 11.93 17.65 -21.00
N ASP A 92 12.23 17.71 -22.31
CA ASP A 92 13.57 18.05 -22.79
C ASP A 92 13.93 19.51 -22.48
N ALA A 93 12.97 20.44 -22.62
CA ALA A 93 13.16 21.82 -22.20
C ALA A 93 13.32 21.95 -20.68
N ALA A 94 12.54 21.19 -19.90
CA ALA A 94 12.65 21.13 -18.44
C ALA A 94 14.03 20.64 -17.99
N LEU A 95 14.53 19.56 -18.58
CA LEU A 95 15.88 19.03 -18.30
C LEU A 95 16.97 20.02 -18.68
N SER A 96 16.84 20.70 -19.81
CA SER A 96 17.80 21.74 -20.25
C SER A 96 17.85 22.92 -19.26
N LEU A 97 16.71 23.33 -18.71
CA LEU A 97 16.63 24.37 -17.68
C LEU A 97 17.33 23.91 -16.38
N ILE A 98 17.07 22.69 -15.94
CA ILE A 98 17.67 22.09 -14.74
C ILE A 98 19.20 21.98 -14.90
N ASP A 99 19.68 21.40 -16.01
CA ASP A 99 21.12 21.24 -16.27
C ASP A 99 21.82 22.61 -16.33
N SER A 100 21.17 23.63 -16.92
CA SER A 100 21.70 25.01 -16.95
C SER A 100 21.84 25.59 -15.53
N LEU A 101 20.82 25.37 -14.65
CA LEU A 101 20.91 25.87 -13.28
C LEU A 101 21.93 25.08 -12.46
N CYS A 102 22.02 23.77 -12.61
CA CYS A 102 23.05 22.96 -11.96
C CYS A 102 24.47 23.46 -12.29
N ALA A 103 24.73 23.79 -13.56
CA ALA A 103 26.01 24.36 -13.98
C ALA A 103 26.26 25.76 -13.35
N MET A 104 25.24 26.62 -13.33
CA MET A 104 25.34 27.97 -12.73
C MET A 104 25.60 27.91 -11.22
N ILE A 105 24.97 26.98 -10.50
CA ILE A 105 25.18 26.77 -9.08
C ILE A 105 26.62 26.23 -8.83
N SER A 106 27.02 25.21 -9.57
CA SER A 106 28.32 24.55 -9.40
C SER A 106 29.50 25.49 -9.72
N GLU A 107 29.35 26.33 -10.74
CA GLU A 107 30.36 27.31 -11.13
C GLU A 107 30.25 28.62 -10.34
N ASN A 108 29.18 28.81 -9.56
CA ASN A 108 28.86 30.00 -8.77
C ASN A 108 28.95 31.30 -9.60
N VAL A 109 28.41 31.27 -10.84
CA VAL A 109 28.54 32.36 -11.80
C VAL A 109 27.45 33.46 -11.68
N LEU A 110 26.38 33.17 -10.91
CA LEU A 110 25.27 34.09 -10.66
C LEU A 110 25.22 34.49 -9.18
N PRO A 111 24.77 35.74 -8.88
CA PRO A 111 24.39 36.11 -7.52
C PRO A 111 23.34 35.13 -6.95
N TYR A 112 23.37 34.92 -5.62
CA TYR A 112 22.47 34.00 -4.96
C TYR A 112 20.99 34.27 -5.26
N GLU A 113 20.56 35.51 -5.25
CA GLU A 113 19.17 35.91 -5.54
C GLU A 113 18.72 35.54 -6.97
N GLU A 114 19.65 35.56 -7.94
CA GLU A 114 19.35 35.13 -9.30
C GLU A 114 19.27 33.60 -9.40
N GLN A 115 20.09 32.85 -8.61
CA GLN A 115 19.99 31.40 -8.50
C GLN A 115 18.65 31.02 -7.87
N LEU A 116 18.22 31.70 -6.80
CA LEU A 116 16.93 31.48 -6.14
C LEU A 116 15.74 31.71 -7.08
N ALA A 117 15.76 32.80 -7.84
CA ALA A 117 14.71 33.07 -8.85
C ALA A 117 14.64 31.99 -9.96
N LYS A 118 15.77 31.36 -10.29
CA LYS A 118 15.78 30.22 -11.22
C LYS A 118 15.24 28.92 -10.57
N LEU A 119 15.42 28.74 -9.27
CA LEU A 119 14.81 27.64 -8.53
C LEU A 119 13.27 27.76 -8.52
N ASP A 120 12.72 28.97 -8.33
CA ASP A 120 11.28 29.22 -8.44
C ASP A 120 10.73 28.86 -9.83
N GLU A 121 11.49 29.14 -10.91
CA GLU A 121 11.12 28.75 -12.27
C GLU A 121 11.08 27.21 -12.43
N ILE A 122 12.06 26.50 -11.84
CA ILE A 122 12.09 25.02 -11.85
C ILE A 122 10.96 24.44 -10.98
N GLU A 123 10.63 25.05 -9.85
CA GLU A 123 9.50 24.61 -9.03
C GLU A 123 8.18 24.68 -9.79
N ALA A 124 7.97 25.75 -10.56
CA ALA A 124 6.79 25.86 -11.42
C ALA A 124 6.76 24.77 -12.52
N VAL A 125 7.91 24.46 -13.12
CA VAL A 125 8.03 23.37 -14.10
C VAL A 125 7.76 22.02 -13.45
N TYR A 126 8.31 21.77 -12.27
CA TYR A 126 8.10 20.54 -11.50
C TYR A 126 6.62 20.33 -11.16
N THR A 127 5.98 21.36 -10.61
CA THR A 127 4.54 21.39 -10.31
C THR A 127 3.69 21.06 -11.55
N ASN A 128 4.06 21.63 -12.70
CA ASN A 128 3.38 21.35 -13.96
C ASN A 128 3.58 19.90 -14.42
N VAL A 129 4.80 19.39 -14.44
CA VAL A 129 5.10 18.03 -14.90
C VAL A 129 4.37 16.99 -14.02
N LYS A 130 4.41 17.14 -12.71
CA LYS A 130 3.67 16.27 -11.77
C LYS A 130 2.17 16.30 -12.02
N SER A 131 1.60 17.50 -12.13
CA SER A 131 0.16 17.65 -12.38
C SER A 131 -0.27 17.02 -13.71
N MET A 132 0.51 17.20 -14.75
CA MET A 132 0.21 16.61 -16.06
C MET A 132 0.34 15.09 -16.04
N ASN A 133 1.27 14.54 -15.24
CA ASN A 133 1.36 13.10 -15.03
C ASN A 133 0.09 12.56 -14.36
N SER A 134 -0.36 13.16 -13.25
CA SER A 134 -1.59 12.74 -12.56
C SER A 134 -2.81 12.86 -13.48
N ILE A 135 -2.96 13.95 -14.22
CA ILE A 135 -4.08 14.18 -15.14
C ILE A 135 -4.08 13.17 -16.29
N ALA A 136 -2.92 12.90 -16.92
CA ALA A 136 -2.81 11.93 -18.00
C ALA A 136 -3.16 10.50 -17.53
N THR A 137 -2.67 10.12 -16.34
CA THR A 137 -2.97 8.83 -15.71
C THR A 137 -4.47 8.68 -15.46
N ILE A 138 -5.11 9.67 -14.84
CA ILE A 138 -6.56 9.66 -14.57
C ILE A 138 -7.35 9.47 -15.88
N TYR A 139 -7.07 10.27 -16.90
CA TYR A 139 -7.81 10.17 -18.17
C TYR A 139 -7.54 8.87 -18.92
N ASN A 140 -6.32 8.34 -18.91
CA ASN A 140 -5.99 7.04 -19.50
C ASN A 140 -6.76 5.91 -18.79
N TYR A 141 -6.87 5.97 -17.46
CA TYR A 141 -7.57 4.95 -16.68
C TYR A 141 -9.09 5.06 -16.78
N LYS A 142 -9.63 6.25 -17.00
CA LYS A 142 -11.06 6.46 -17.31
C LYS A 142 -11.47 5.80 -18.63
N ASP A 143 -10.60 5.85 -19.64
CA ASP A 143 -10.84 5.25 -20.96
C ASP A 143 -9.54 4.74 -21.59
N THR A 144 -9.23 3.48 -21.32
CA THR A 144 -8.05 2.78 -21.86
C THR A 144 -8.11 2.56 -23.38
N SER A 145 -9.23 2.86 -24.05
CA SER A 145 -9.35 2.80 -25.51
C SER A 145 -9.01 4.11 -26.22
N SER A 146 -8.81 5.18 -25.47
CA SER A 146 -8.48 6.49 -26.03
C SER A 146 -7.03 6.54 -26.50
N GLU A 147 -6.80 6.55 -27.81
CA GLU A 147 -5.46 6.65 -28.41
C GLU A 147 -4.71 7.91 -27.93
N LEU A 148 -5.44 9.02 -27.71
CA LEU A 148 -4.86 10.24 -27.19
C LEU A 148 -4.28 10.00 -25.79
N TRP A 149 -5.11 9.51 -24.85
CA TRP A 149 -4.68 9.39 -23.46
C TRP A 149 -3.67 8.28 -23.24
N GLN A 150 -3.73 7.19 -24.01
CA GLN A 150 -2.66 6.20 -24.06
C GLN A 150 -1.33 6.81 -24.51
N SER A 151 -1.34 7.61 -25.58
CA SER A 151 -0.13 8.27 -26.06
C SER A 151 0.45 9.26 -25.05
N GLU A 152 -0.40 10.04 -24.35
CA GLU A 152 0.05 10.98 -23.33
C GLU A 152 0.59 10.26 -22.09
N TYR A 153 -0.09 9.23 -21.65
CA TYR A 153 0.35 8.38 -20.53
C TYR A 153 1.71 7.73 -20.82
N ILE A 154 1.87 7.08 -21.99
CA ILE A 154 3.13 6.47 -22.41
C ILE A 154 4.25 7.52 -22.49
N TYR A 155 3.96 8.69 -23.06
CA TYR A 155 4.95 9.78 -23.15
C TYR A 155 5.46 10.18 -21.76
N ILE A 156 4.55 10.43 -20.83
CA ILE A 156 4.92 10.88 -19.48
C ILE A 156 5.63 9.77 -18.73
N THR A 157 5.08 8.56 -18.65
CA THR A 157 5.67 7.44 -17.90
C THR A 157 7.07 7.08 -18.41
N THR A 158 7.32 7.23 -19.71
CA THR A 158 8.64 6.98 -20.29
C THR A 158 9.67 8.07 -19.95
N ASN A 159 9.23 9.34 -19.83
CA ASN A 159 10.14 10.46 -19.64
C ASN A 159 10.21 10.99 -18.20
N TYR A 160 9.22 10.67 -17.37
CA TYR A 160 9.18 11.09 -15.97
C TYR A 160 10.41 10.66 -15.15
N PRO A 161 10.93 9.41 -15.28
CA PRO A 161 12.15 9.01 -14.58
C PRO A 161 13.38 9.85 -14.94
N LYS A 162 13.49 10.30 -16.18
CA LYS A 162 14.59 11.21 -16.60
C LYS A 162 14.43 12.58 -15.95
N PHE A 163 13.19 13.05 -15.84
CA PHE A 163 12.90 14.33 -15.21
C PHE A 163 13.23 14.29 -13.71
N THR A 164 12.82 13.24 -12.98
CA THR A 164 13.15 13.08 -11.55
C THR A 164 14.65 12.99 -11.32
N GLN A 165 15.39 12.26 -12.18
CA GLN A 165 16.84 12.24 -12.14
C GLN A 165 17.48 13.63 -12.34
N GLY A 166 16.88 14.46 -13.20
CA GLY A 166 17.31 15.86 -13.37
C GLY A 166 17.12 16.66 -12.08
N ILE A 167 16.00 16.48 -11.39
CA ILE A 167 15.74 17.11 -10.09
C ILE A 167 16.74 16.64 -9.03
N GLU A 168 17.09 15.35 -8.96
CA GLU A 168 18.12 14.84 -8.04
C GLU A 168 19.48 15.51 -8.27
N LYS A 169 19.89 15.71 -9.53
CA LYS A 169 21.11 16.45 -9.84
C LYS A 169 21.08 17.88 -9.30
N LEU A 170 19.91 18.52 -9.29
CA LEU A 170 19.76 19.86 -8.74
C LEU A 170 20.01 19.87 -7.24
N PHE A 171 19.48 18.87 -6.49
CA PHE A 171 19.77 18.74 -5.06
C PHE A 171 21.27 18.56 -4.81
N VAL A 172 21.92 17.66 -5.55
CA VAL A 172 23.37 17.46 -5.46
C VAL A 172 24.14 18.75 -5.74
N SER A 173 23.73 19.51 -6.75
CA SER A 173 24.38 20.79 -7.09
C SER A 173 24.20 21.82 -5.98
N ALA A 174 23.00 21.93 -5.40
CA ALA A 174 22.69 22.82 -4.29
C ALA A 174 23.47 22.44 -3.02
N ALA A 175 23.53 21.14 -2.70
CA ALA A 175 24.26 20.60 -1.56
C ALA A 175 25.77 20.89 -1.61
N ASN A 176 26.36 20.85 -2.81
CA ASN A 176 27.78 21.15 -3.00
C ASN A 176 28.06 22.64 -3.26
N SER A 177 27.06 23.50 -3.15
CA SER A 177 27.19 24.95 -3.33
C SER A 177 27.78 25.63 -2.08
N PRO A 178 28.55 26.73 -2.24
CA PRO A 178 28.93 27.58 -1.11
C PRO A 178 27.73 28.26 -0.42
N HIS A 179 26.53 28.16 -1.00
CA HIS A 179 25.28 28.73 -0.49
C HIS A 179 24.36 27.68 0.15
N ILE A 180 24.83 26.49 0.50
CA ILE A 180 24.02 25.38 1.02
C ILE A 180 23.08 25.80 2.15
N GLU A 181 23.59 26.48 3.22
CA GLU A 181 22.77 26.95 4.33
C GLU A 181 21.67 27.94 3.90
N SER A 182 21.94 28.76 2.88
CA SER A 182 20.96 29.68 2.34
C SER A 182 19.91 28.96 1.49
N PHE A 183 20.32 27.98 0.71
CA PHE A 183 19.40 27.14 -0.06
C PHE A 183 18.49 26.31 0.85
N GLU A 184 19.01 25.76 1.94
CA GLU A 184 18.19 25.07 2.94
C GLU A 184 17.16 26.01 3.57
N ARG A 185 17.60 27.16 4.02
CA ARG A 185 16.71 28.13 4.66
C ARG A 185 15.62 28.66 3.70
N ASP A 186 16.00 29.05 2.50
CA ASP A 186 15.15 29.88 1.62
C ASP A 186 14.35 29.05 0.61
N PHE A 187 14.73 27.78 0.31
CA PHE A 187 14.10 26.98 -0.72
C PHE A 187 13.91 25.49 -0.39
N PHE A 188 14.98 24.76 -0.13
CA PHE A 188 14.91 23.30 0.00
C PHE A 188 14.42 22.82 1.37
N GLY A 189 14.58 23.61 2.44
CA GLY A 189 14.50 23.14 3.83
C GLY A 189 15.76 22.36 4.23
N ASP A 190 15.89 21.97 5.51
CA ASP A 190 17.07 21.23 6.02
C ASP A 190 17.20 19.85 5.35
N GLY A 191 18.40 19.30 5.24
CA GLY A 191 18.69 17.98 4.72
C GLY A 191 19.44 17.94 3.38
N LEU A 192 19.85 19.08 2.84
CA LEU A 192 20.77 19.09 1.69
C LEU A 192 22.13 18.46 2.02
N GLU A 193 22.53 18.46 3.30
CA GLU A 193 23.80 17.85 3.72
C GLU A 193 23.89 16.36 3.34
N GLU A 194 22.76 15.67 3.27
CA GLU A 194 22.69 14.26 2.86
C GLU A 194 23.15 14.06 1.42
N TYR A 195 23.09 15.10 0.59
CA TYR A 195 23.54 15.11 -0.81
C TYR A 195 24.97 15.58 -1.00
N ILE A 196 25.68 16.08 0.03
CA ILE A 196 27.07 16.60 -0.08
C ILE A 196 28.03 15.53 -0.60
N ASN A 197 27.88 14.30 -0.15
CA ASN A 197 28.69 13.17 -0.58
C ASN A 197 27.96 12.23 -1.53
N GLY A 198 26.67 12.45 -1.73
CA GLY A 198 25.86 11.83 -2.77
C GLY A 198 26.21 12.37 -4.16
N GLY A 199 27.45 12.88 -4.27
CA GLY A 199 27.98 13.38 -5.51
C GLY A 199 27.81 12.36 -6.61
N VAL A 200 27.51 12.86 -7.78
CA VAL A 200 27.47 12.19 -9.05
C VAL A 200 27.75 10.70 -8.90
N TYR A 201 26.69 9.89 -8.86
CA TYR A 201 26.85 8.45 -8.87
C TYR A 201 27.96 8.08 -9.83
N SER A 202 28.89 7.25 -9.43
CA SER A 202 29.95 6.81 -10.34
C SER A 202 29.30 6.27 -11.62
N ASP A 203 29.99 6.38 -12.75
CA ASP A 203 29.49 5.83 -14.02
C ASP A 203 28.99 4.39 -13.85
N THR A 204 29.62 3.63 -12.97
CA THR A 204 29.22 2.25 -12.62
C THR A 204 27.84 2.21 -11.97
N VAL A 205 27.54 3.07 -11.00
CA VAL A 205 26.23 3.13 -10.33
C VAL A 205 25.15 3.55 -11.33
N VAL A 206 25.44 4.56 -12.15
CA VAL A 206 24.51 5.04 -13.20
C VAL A 206 24.15 3.92 -14.19
N GLU A 207 25.13 3.15 -14.65
CA GLU A 207 24.86 2.02 -15.56
C GLU A 207 24.10 0.88 -14.87
N LEU A 208 24.31 0.63 -13.58
CA LEU A 208 23.56 -0.36 -12.81
C LEU A 208 22.11 0.07 -12.58
N MET A 209 21.87 1.32 -12.21
CA MET A 209 20.51 1.89 -12.07
C MET A 209 19.75 1.91 -13.39
N LYS A 210 20.46 2.20 -14.49
CA LYS A 210 19.87 2.12 -15.82
C LYS A 210 19.47 0.67 -16.17
N LYS A 211 20.31 -0.31 -15.81
CA LYS A 211 19.97 -1.72 -16.00
C LYS A 211 18.76 -2.12 -15.16
N GLU A 212 18.67 -1.67 -13.90
CA GLU A 212 17.50 -1.90 -13.05
C GLU A 212 16.22 -1.35 -13.70
N ALA A 213 16.23 -0.08 -14.13
CA ALA A 213 15.10 0.55 -14.81
C ALA A 213 14.70 -0.18 -16.13
N GLU A 214 15.67 -0.70 -16.89
CA GLU A 214 15.40 -1.51 -18.07
C GLU A 214 14.72 -2.84 -17.72
N LEU A 215 15.09 -3.46 -16.59
CA LEU A 215 14.48 -4.70 -16.10
C LEU A 215 13.05 -4.44 -15.57
N GLU A 216 12.82 -3.35 -14.85
CA GLU A 216 11.49 -2.93 -14.39
C GLU A 216 10.54 -2.60 -15.56
N ALA A 217 11.04 -1.89 -16.58
CA ALA A 217 10.30 -1.64 -17.81
C ALA A 217 9.96 -2.94 -18.55
N LYS A 218 10.88 -3.92 -18.54
CA LYS A 218 10.63 -5.25 -19.09
C LYS A 218 9.56 -5.98 -18.31
N TYR A 219 9.58 -5.95 -16.98
CA TYR A 219 8.52 -6.49 -16.14
C TYR A 219 7.16 -5.87 -16.50
N SER A 220 7.08 -4.55 -16.52
CA SER A 220 5.85 -3.82 -16.87
C SER A 220 5.31 -4.15 -18.27
N SER A 221 6.17 -4.58 -19.19
CA SER A 221 5.77 -5.00 -20.53
C SER A 221 5.29 -6.45 -20.62
N LEU A 222 5.62 -7.31 -19.64
CA LEU A 222 5.24 -8.73 -19.66
C LEU A 222 3.74 -8.95 -19.57
N SER A 223 3.02 -8.10 -18.82
CA SER A 223 1.56 -8.16 -18.71
C SER A 223 0.82 -7.94 -20.03
N THR A 224 1.50 -7.35 -21.01
CA THR A 224 0.99 -7.12 -22.38
C THR A 224 1.72 -7.98 -23.43
N ALA A 225 2.58 -8.90 -22.98
CA ALA A 225 3.39 -9.70 -23.88
C ALA A 225 2.54 -10.69 -24.69
N ASN A 226 2.87 -10.80 -25.96
CA ASN A 226 2.20 -11.74 -26.87
C ASN A 226 2.80 -13.15 -26.70
N VAL A 227 2.53 -13.78 -25.56
CA VAL A 227 3.11 -15.07 -25.18
C VAL A 227 2.54 -16.19 -26.02
N ILE A 228 3.43 -17.06 -26.50
CA ILE A 228 3.06 -18.26 -27.26
C ILE A 228 2.76 -19.40 -26.29
N ILE A 229 1.59 -19.97 -26.39
CA ILE A 229 1.15 -21.13 -25.62
C ILE A 229 0.83 -22.31 -26.54
N SER A 230 0.77 -23.51 -25.97
CA SER A 230 0.35 -24.70 -26.73
C SER A 230 -0.88 -25.33 -26.09
N TYR A 231 -2.01 -25.26 -26.78
CA TYR A 231 -3.26 -25.82 -26.31
C TYR A 231 -3.89 -26.75 -27.36
N ASN A 232 -4.18 -27.98 -26.96
CA ASN A 232 -4.89 -28.97 -27.78
C ASN A 232 -4.26 -29.20 -29.17
N GLY A 233 -2.93 -29.17 -29.27
CA GLY A 233 -2.16 -29.36 -30.49
C GLY A 233 -2.02 -28.12 -31.37
N ILE A 234 -2.53 -26.99 -30.96
CA ILE A 234 -2.34 -25.67 -31.55
C ILE A 234 -1.26 -24.95 -30.76
N THR A 235 -0.20 -24.47 -31.43
CA THR A 235 0.82 -23.59 -30.84
C THR A 235 0.74 -22.24 -31.52
N ASP A 236 0.31 -21.23 -30.80
CA ASP A 236 0.08 -19.86 -31.29
C ASP A 236 0.08 -18.91 -30.09
N THR A 237 -0.10 -17.62 -30.33
CA THR A 237 -0.31 -16.66 -29.25
C THR A 237 -1.63 -16.95 -28.51
N TYR A 238 -1.66 -16.59 -27.23
CA TYR A 238 -2.87 -16.72 -26.42
C TYR A 238 -4.11 -16.13 -27.13
N ASP A 239 -4.01 -14.89 -27.60
CA ASP A 239 -5.11 -14.17 -28.26
C ASP A 239 -5.62 -14.91 -29.51
N ASN A 240 -4.69 -15.43 -30.34
CA ASN A 240 -5.06 -16.17 -31.54
C ASN A 240 -5.79 -17.47 -31.21
N ILE A 241 -5.35 -18.19 -30.18
CA ILE A 241 -6.03 -19.43 -29.76
C ILE A 241 -7.43 -19.12 -29.23
N ILE A 242 -7.56 -18.11 -28.36
CA ILE A 242 -8.85 -17.70 -27.81
C ILE A 242 -9.80 -17.22 -28.91
N ALA A 243 -9.31 -16.42 -29.85
CA ALA A 243 -10.12 -15.97 -31.00
C ALA A 243 -10.64 -17.14 -31.85
N GLN A 244 -9.79 -18.13 -32.15
CA GLN A 244 -10.20 -19.35 -32.91
C GLN A 244 -11.27 -20.15 -32.17
N TYR A 245 -11.17 -20.31 -30.85
CA TYR A 245 -12.16 -21.03 -30.05
C TYR A 245 -13.48 -20.26 -29.93
N LYS A 246 -13.40 -18.92 -29.77
CA LYS A 246 -14.57 -18.04 -29.75
C LYS A 246 -15.35 -18.09 -31.07
N GLU A 247 -14.64 -18.02 -32.18
CA GLU A 247 -15.27 -18.11 -33.52
C GLU A 247 -15.94 -19.47 -33.75
N LYS A 248 -15.27 -20.55 -33.35
CA LYS A 248 -15.72 -21.92 -33.59
C LYS A 248 -16.90 -22.35 -32.73
N TYR A 249 -16.92 -21.97 -31.46
CA TYR A 249 -17.87 -22.50 -30.47
C TYR A 249 -18.84 -21.46 -29.91
N GLY A 250 -18.52 -20.17 -30.04
CA GLY A 250 -19.27 -19.08 -29.43
C GLY A 250 -18.83 -18.82 -27.97
N GLU A 251 -18.87 -17.57 -27.57
CA GLU A 251 -18.31 -17.06 -26.28
C GLU A 251 -18.97 -17.66 -25.03
N GLN A 252 -20.25 -18.07 -25.12
CA GLN A 252 -21.02 -18.65 -24.01
C GLN A 252 -21.01 -20.18 -23.98
N SER A 253 -20.29 -20.84 -24.89
CA SER A 253 -20.25 -22.31 -24.94
C SER A 253 -19.37 -22.89 -23.85
N THR A 254 -19.72 -24.08 -23.36
CA THR A 254 -18.92 -24.83 -22.40
C THR A 254 -17.51 -25.13 -22.93
N GLU A 255 -17.41 -25.37 -24.25
CA GLU A 255 -16.16 -25.66 -24.95
C GLU A 255 -15.23 -24.44 -24.96
N PHE A 256 -15.77 -23.25 -25.23
CA PHE A 256 -15.00 -22.01 -25.19
C PHE A 256 -14.56 -21.68 -23.77
N LEU A 257 -15.45 -21.74 -22.78
CA LEU A 257 -15.12 -21.44 -21.37
C LEU A 257 -14.03 -22.36 -20.82
N LYS A 258 -14.09 -23.67 -21.13
CA LYS A 258 -13.03 -24.62 -20.75
C LYS A 258 -11.70 -24.31 -21.44
N ALA A 259 -11.74 -24.01 -22.76
CA ALA A 259 -10.54 -23.65 -23.49
C ALA A 259 -9.90 -22.39 -22.90
N ARG A 260 -10.71 -21.37 -22.61
CA ARG A 260 -10.27 -20.12 -22.01
C ARG A 260 -9.57 -20.37 -20.66
N THR A 261 -10.23 -21.05 -19.73
CA THR A 261 -9.64 -21.34 -18.40
C THR A 261 -8.29 -22.06 -18.50
N LEU A 262 -8.16 -23.05 -19.41
CA LEU A 262 -6.90 -23.76 -19.58
C LEU A 262 -5.83 -22.92 -20.30
N CYS A 263 -6.23 -22.10 -21.26
CA CYS A 263 -5.28 -21.18 -21.92
C CYS A 263 -4.83 -20.06 -20.98
N ASP A 264 -5.72 -19.56 -20.10
CA ASP A 264 -5.37 -18.61 -19.06
C ASP A 264 -4.27 -19.20 -18.16
N SER A 265 -4.45 -20.42 -17.66
CA SER A 265 -3.43 -21.11 -16.85
C SER A 265 -2.11 -21.34 -17.58
N LEU A 266 -2.14 -21.71 -18.86
CA LEU A 266 -0.92 -21.89 -19.65
C LEU A 266 -0.19 -20.57 -19.92
N TYR A 267 -0.95 -19.50 -20.13
CA TYR A 267 -0.41 -18.16 -20.30
C TYR A 267 0.28 -17.69 -19.01
N GLU A 268 -0.42 -17.81 -17.88
CA GLU A 268 0.10 -17.48 -16.56
C GLU A 268 1.37 -18.26 -16.25
N ASP A 269 1.41 -19.58 -16.52
CA ASP A 269 2.60 -20.41 -16.32
C ASP A 269 3.83 -19.93 -17.12
N GLU A 270 3.64 -19.53 -18.38
CA GLU A 270 4.75 -19.04 -19.22
C GLU A 270 5.20 -17.62 -18.82
N VAL A 271 4.27 -16.74 -18.45
CA VAL A 271 4.58 -15.39 -17.95
C VAL A 271 5.33 -15.49 -16.63
N SER A 272 4.85 -16.32 -15.70
CA SER A 272 5.47 -16.50 -14.37
C SER A 272 6.92 -16.99 -14.44
N LYS A 273 7.25 -17.83 -15.42
CA LYS A 273 8.67 -18.23 -15.63
C LYS A 273 9.55 -17.05 -16.04
N LEU A 274 9.06 -16.24 -16.99
CA LEU A 274 9.80 -15.08 -17.48
C LEU A 274 9.95 -14.01 -16.37
N GLU A 275 8.92 -13.82 -15.57
CA GLU A 275 8.94 -12.92 -14.41
C GLU A 275 9.90 -13.42 -13.33
N ALA A 276 9.90 -14.72 -13.02
CA ALA A 276 10.81 -15.30 -12.03
C ALA A 276 12.28 -15.16 -12.44
N GLU A 277 12.61 -15.39 -13.71
CA GLU A 277 13.97 -15.15 -14.26
C GLU A 277 14.33 -13.66 -14.19
N LEU A 278 13.37 -12.77 -14.44
CA LEU A 278 13.57 -11.33 -14.38
C LEU A 278 13.82 -10.85 -12.94
N LEU A 279 13.12 -11.42 -11.95
CA LEU A 279 13.33 -11.09 -10.53
C LEU A 279 14.75 -11.48 -10.08
N VAL A 280 15.28 -12.62 -10.54
CA VAL A 280 16.68 -13.01 -10.29
C VAL A 280 17.64 -11.92 -10.78
N GLU A 281 17.43 -11.40 -12.00
CA GLU A 281 18.28 -10.34 -12.56
C GLU A 281 18.12 -9.01 -11.82
N LEU A 282 16.91 -8.67 -11.37
CA LEU A 282 16.64 -7.48 -10.57
C LEU A 282 17.35 -7.54 -9.22
N ILE A 283 17.21 -8.64 -8.47
CA ILE A 283 17.87 -8.81 -7.17
C ILE A 283 19.39 -8.70 -7.33
N LYS A 284 19.96 -9.30 -8.38
CA LYS A 284 21.40 -9.18 -8.69
C LYS A 284 21.82 -7.75 -8.99
N ALA A 285 21.05 -7.03 -9.82
CA ALA A 285 21.36 -5.64 -10.16
C ALA A 285 21.31 -4.74 -8.92
N ARG A 286 20.30 -4.89 -8.10
CA ARG A 286 20.08 -4.15 -6.85
C ARG A 286 21.20 -4.40 -5.83
N LYS A 287 21.64 -5.64 -5.70
CA LYS A 287 22.77 -5.97 -4.83
C LYS A 287 24.06 -5.28 -5.29
N LEU A 288 24.32 -5.26 -6.60
CA LEU A 288 25.47 -4.52 -7.15
C LEU A 288 25.37 -3.01 -6.96
N ILE A 289 24.14 -2.45 -6.99
CA ILE A 289 23.91 -1.01 -6.72
C ILE A 289 24.29 -0.70 -5.28
N SER A 290 23.77 -1.44 -4.30
CA SER A 290 24.08 -1.21 -2.89
C SER A 290 25.57 -1.39 -2.59
N ASP A 291 26.22 -2.39 -3.15
CA ASP A 291 27.66 -2.61 -3.03
C ASP A 291 28.46 -1.42 -3.59
N ALA A 292 28.07 -0.93 -4.78
CA ALA A 292 28.75 0.19 -5.45
C ALA A 292 28.53 1.53 -4.71
N LEU A 293 27.42 1.67 -3.99
CA LEU A 293 27.11 2.81 -3.11
C LEU A 293 27.75 2.69 -1.73
N GLY A 294 28.35 1.52 -1.39
CA GLY A 294 29.02 1.29 -0.12
C GLY A 294 28.12 0.91 1.04
N TYR A 295 26.89 0.50 0.76
CA TYR A 295 25.99 -0.02 1.76
C TYR A 295 26.36 -1.43 2.19
N GLU A 296 26.07 -1.77 3.44
CA GLU A 296 26.31 -3.10 4.00
C GLU A 296 25.42 -4.17 3.32
N SER A 297 24.20 -3.79 2.95
CA SER A 297 23.24 -4.65 2.23
C SER A 297 22.26 -3.81 1.40
N TYR A 298 21.61 -4.44 0.43
CA TYR A 298 20.52 -3.78 -0.31
C TYR A 298 19.31 -3.50 0.58
N GLU A 299 19.01 -4.37 1.53
CA GLU A 299 17.95 -4.18 2.51
C GLU A 299 18.10 -2.85 3.26
N LYS A 300 19.33 -2.56 3.77
CA LYS A 300 19.61 -1.31 4.45
C LYS A 300 19.43 -0.09 3.54
N PHE A 301 19.91 -0.17 2.31
CA PHE A 301 19.71 0.88 1.30
C PHE A 301 18.21 1.10 1.03
N ALA A 302 17.44 0.02 0.84
CA ALA A 302 16.01 0.10 0.58
C ALA A 302 15.24 0.73 1.75
N TYR A 303 15.52 0.32 2.99
CA TYR A 303 14.85 0.87 4.18
C TYR A 303 15.06 2.38 4.31
N GLU A 304 16.28 2.87 4.08
CA GLU A 304 16.56 4.30 4.08
C GLU A 304 15.79 5.05 2.99
N ASN A 305 15.66 4.46 1.79
CA ASN A 305 14.97 5.10 0.65
C ASN A 305 13.44 5.16 0.80
N ILE A 306 12.83 4.21 1.51
CA ILE A 306 11.37 4.16 1.73
C ILE A 306 10.95 4.63 3.12
N TYR A 307 11.87 5.23 3.86
CA TYR A 307 11.65 5.85 5.17
C TYR A 307 11.12 4.89 6.24
N HIS A 308 11.56 3.63 6.23
CA HIS A 308 11.35 2.76 7.38
C HIS A 308 12.22 3.22 8.55
N ASP A 309 11.60 3.56 9.67
CA ASP A 309 12.25 4.03 10.89
C ASP A 309 12.55 2.93 11.91
N TYR A 310 12.24 1.68 11.53
CA TYR A 310 12.56 0.47 12.29
C TYR A 310 13.69 -0.33 11.63
N ALA A 311 14.38 -1.13 12.42
CA ALA A 311 15.47 -1.93 11.88
C ALA A 311 14.96 -3.21 11.18
N PRO A 312 15.71 -3.76 10.20
CA PRO A 312 15.37 -5.05 9.59
C PRO A 312 15.14 -6.17 10.61
N LYS A 313 15.85 -6.14 11.75
CA LYS A 313 15.64 -7.10 12.83
C LYS A 313 14.30 -6.98 13.52
N ASP A 314 13.72 -5.79 13.59
CA ASP A 314 12.38 -5.58 14.17
C ASP A 314 11.33 -6.21 13.26
N MET A 315 11.50 -6.09 11.93
CA MET A 315 10.64 -6.77 10.97
C MET A 315 10.74 -8.31 11.06
N GLU A 316 11.95 -8.87 11.22
CA GLU A 316 12.10 -10.32 11.46
C GLU A 316 11.35 -10.77 12.74
N ASN A 317 11.45 -10.01 13.83
CA ASN A 317 10.74 -10.30 15.07
C ASN A 317 9.21 -10.17 14.92
N PHE A 318 8.76 -9.18 14.12
CA PHE A 318 7.35 -9.02 13.76
C PHE A 318 6.84 -10.25 13.00
N ILE A 319 7.58 -10.72 11.99
CA ILE A 319 7.23 -11.92 11.20
C ILE A 319 7.15 -13.17 12.11
N GLU A 320 8.08 -13.34 13.04
CA GLU A 320 8.03 -14.41 14.03
C GLU A 320 6.74 -14.32 14.87
N SER A 321 6.39 -13.12 15.34
CA SER A 321 5.14 -12.89 16.07
C SER A 321 3.90 -13.17 15.21
N VAL A 322 3.93 -12.90 13.92
CA VAL A 322 2.83 -13.21 12.99
C VAL A 322 2.61 -14.72 12.93
N THR A 323 3.67 -15.51 12.76
CA THR A 323 3.55 -16.96 12.69
C THR A 323 3.10 -17.58 14.01
N GLU A 324 3.55 -17.05 15.15
CA GLU A 324 3.24 -17.58 16.48
C GLU A 324 1.87 -17.14 17.00
N THR A 325 1.38 -15.96 16.61
CA THR A 325 0.19 -15.38 17.23
C THR A 325 -0.93 -15.05 16.23
N VAL A 326 -0.62 -14.44 15.06
CA VAL A 326 -1.66 -14.01 14.11
C VAL A 326 -2.30 -15.23 13.43
N ILE A 327 -1.48 -16.15 12.91
CA ILE A 327 -1.98 -17.35 12.21
C ILE A 327 -2.92 -18.20 13.09
N PRO A 328 -2.58 -18.56 14.33
CA PRO A 328 -3.50 -19.31 15.19
C PRO A 328 -4.83 -18.59 15.46
N VAL A 329 -4.80 -17.28 15.70
CA VAL A 329 -6.02 -16.48 15.89
C VAL A 329 -6.85 -16.43 14.62
N TYR A 330 -6.21 -16.17 13.49
CA TYR A 330 -6.86 -16.15 12.17
C TYR A 330 -7.58 -17.48 11.88
N LEU A 331 -6.90 -18.60 12.06
CA LEU A 331 -7.50 -19.94 11.85
C LEU A 331 -8.70 -20.19 12.77
N ASN A 332 -8.65 -19.71 14.02
CA ASN A 332 -9.76 -19.82 14.95
C ASN A 332 -10.97 -18.97 14.50
N LEU A 333 -10.74 -17.68 14.16
CA LEU A 333 -11.76 -16.77 13.66
C LEU A 333 -12.33 -17.24 12.32
N SER A 334 -11.49 -17.69 11.41
CA SER A 334 -11.91 -18.25 10.13
C SER A 334 -12.85 -19.43 10.31
N LYS A 335 -12.51 -20.38 11.21
CA LYS A 335 -13.34 -21.53 11.49
C LYS A 335 -14.67 -21.18 12.18
N LYS A 336 -14.66 -20.21 13.10
CA LYS A 336 -15.83 -19.88 13.93
C LYS A 336 -16.75 -18.84 13.31
N LEU A 337 -16.19 -17.89 12.58
CA LEU A 337 -16.91 -16.73 12.05
C LEU A 337 -16.87 -16.65 10.53
N PHE A 338 -15.67 -16.56 9.95
CA PHE A 338 -15.57 -16.19 8.54
C PHE A 338 -16.17 -17.27 7.64
N SER A 339 -15.66 -18.49 7.66
CA SER A 339 -16.12 -19.56 6.77
C SER A 339 -17.62 -19.88 6.89
N PRO A 340 -18.23 -20.01 8.09
CA PRO A 340 -19.66 -20.28 8.19
C PRO A 340 -20.55 -19.15 7.69
N TYR A 341 -20.14 -17.89 7.93
CA TYR A 341 -20.95 -16.74 7.58
C TYR A 341 -20.70 -16.25 6.16
N ILE A 342 -19.46 -16.23 5.68
CA ILE A 342 -19.13 -15.81 4.32
C ILE A 342 -19.84 -16.70 3.30
N TYR A 343 -19.80 -18.03 3.47
CA TYR A 343 -20.44 -18.95 2.52
C TYR A 343 -21.97 -18.83 2.47
N ASP A 344 -22.63 -18.67 3.62
CA ASP A 344 -24.10 -18.53 3.67
C ASP A 344 -24.55 -17.13 3.21
N TYR A 345 -23.74 -16.12 3.41
CA TYR A 345 -24.03 -14.74 3.04
C TYR A 345 -23.75 -14.42 1.59
N GLU A 346 -22.76 -15.03 0.97
CA GLU A 346 -22.49 -14.87 -0.45
C GLU A 346 -23.74 -15.11 -1.29
N LYS A 347 -24.57 -16.10 -0.92
CA LYS A 347 -25.87 -16.34 -1.54
C LYS A 347 -26.94 -15.29 -1.24
N THR A 348 -26.89 -14.68 -0.07
CA THR A 348 -27.89 -13.69 0.37
C THR A 348 -27.52 -12.30 -0.11
N VAL A 349 -26.24 -11.98 -0.12
CA VAL A 349 -25.68 -10.66 -0.44
C VAL A 349 -25.29 -10.54 -1.91
N SER A 350 -25.11 -11.64 -2.65
CA SER A 350 -24.85 -11.62 -4.11
C SER A 350 -25.92 -10.90 -4.93
N GLY A 351 -27.11 -10.72 -4.35
CA GLY A 351 -28.18 -9.86 -4.90
C GLY A 351 -28.13 -8.40 -4.45
N TYR A 352 -27.24 -8.05 -3.49
CA TYR A 352 -27.12 -6.69 -2.97
C TYR A 352 -26.32 -5.86 -3.98
N LYS A 353 -27.01 -4.93 -4.64
CA LYS A 353 -26.39 -4.03 -5.62
C LYS A 353 -26.33 -2.62 -5.05
N VAL A 354 -25.13 -2.17 -4.77
CA VAL A 354 -24.89 -0.81 -4.29
C VAL A 354 -24.93 0.16 -5.46
N LYS A 355 -25.69 1.25 -5.30
CA LYS A 355 -25.71 2.33 -6.27
C LYS A 355 -24.64 3.36 -5.89
N LYS A 356 -23.91 3.88 -6.86
CA LYS A 356 -22.92 4.95 -6.68
C LYS A 356 -23.45 6.10 -5.79
N SER A 357 -24.67 6.59 -6.03
CA SER A 357 -25.25 7.67 -5.24
C SER A 357 -25.54 7.27 -3.80
N GLU A 358 -25.93 6.02 -3.56
CA GLU A 358 -26.17 5.49 -2.23
C GLU A 358 -24.83 5.34 -1.47
N LEU A 359 -23.82 4.79 -2.12
CA LEU A 359 -22.46 4.67 -1.60
C LEU A 359 -21.91 6.03 -1.13
N ILE A 360 -21.90 7.01 -2.03
CA ILE A 360 -21.38 8.36 -1.75
C ILE A 360 -22.14 9.01 -0.59
N ASN A 361 -23.48 8.96 -0.61
CA ASN A 361 -24.29 9.61 0.43
C ASN A 361 -24.16 8.91 1.79
N THR A 362 -24.08 7.59 1.82
CA THR A 362 -23.91 6.85 3.08
C THR A 362 -22.58 7.19 3.75
N LEU A 363 -21.49 7.24 2.99
CA LEU A 363 -20.18 7.62 3.55
C LEU A 363 -20.16 9.09 3.99
N TYR A 364 -20.77 9.99 3.22
CA TYR A 364 -20.94 11.38 3.64
C TYR A 364 -21.65 11.51 5.00
N ASP A 365 -22.76 10.79 5.16
CA ASP A 365 -23.52 10.79 6.42
C ASP A 365 -22.68 10.20 7.57
N VAL A 366 -21.91 9.14 7.32
CA VAL A 366 -21.04 8.53 8.33
C VAL A 366 -19.97 9.51 8.78
N TYR A 367 -19.22 10.08 7.85
CA TYR A 367 -18.13 11.00 8.21
C TYR A 367 -18.63 12.28 8.88
N THR A 368 -19.71 12.88 8.37
CA THR A 368 -20.30 14.07 8.99
C THR A 368 -20.82 13.81 10.41
N ALA A 369 -21.32 12.59 10.67
CA ALA A 369 -21.81 12.21 11.99
C ALA A 369 -20.70 11.83 12.97
N CYS A 370 -19.60 11.26 12.49
CA CYS A 370 -18.52 10.74 13.33
C CYS A 370 -17.43 11.78 13.58
N ASP A 371 -17.12 12.60 12.57
CA ASP A 371 -16.06 13.58 12.63
C ASP A 371 -16.33 14.75 11.67
N SER A 372 -16.44 15.97 12.23
CA SER A 372 -16.75 17.17 11.43
C SER A 372 -15.71 17.47 10.37
N ARG A 373 -14.42 17.19 10.65
CA ARG A 373 -13.30 17.45 9.75
C ARG A 373 -13.32 16.49 8.57
N LEU A 374 -13.50 15.20 8.82
CA LEU A 374 -13.65 14.21 7.72
C LEU A 374 -14.89 14.53 6.87
N GLY A 375 -15.99 14.98 7.48
CA GLY A 375 -17.18 15.46 6.77
C GLY A 375 -16.89 16.67 5.89
N GLU A 376 -16.10 17.63 6.35
CA GLU A 376 -15.66 18.80 5.58
C GLU A 376 -14.74 18.41 4.41
N ILE A 377 -13.78 17.52 4.62
CA ILE A 377 -12.88 17.03 3.57
C ILE A 377 -13.67 16.26 2.50
N TYR A 378 -14.61 15.40 2.92
CA TYR A 378 -15.47 14.69 1.98
C TYR A 378 -16.37 15.64 1.18
N SER A 379 -16.91 16.68 1.84
CA SER A 379 -17.68 17.76 1.19
C SER A 379 -16.84 18.50 0.16
N TYR A 380 -15.59 18.84 0.48
CA TYR A 380 -14.65 19.46 -0.45
C TYR A 380 -14.41 18.60 -1.70
N MET A 381 -14.15 17.31 -1.51
CA MET A 381 -14.00 16.34 -2.61
C MET A 381 -15.22 16.37 -3.54
N LEU A 382 -16.42 16.34 -2.97
CA LEU A 382 -17.68 16.36 -3.74
C LEU A 382 -17.93 17.69 -4.45
N GLN A 383 -17.74 18.82 -3.76
CA GLN A 383 -17.99 20.17 -4.29
C GLN A 383 -17.10 20.48 -5.49
N HIS A 384 -15.85 20.04 -5.46
CA HIS A 384 -14.89 20.30 -6.52
C HIS A 384 -14.76 19.14 -7.52
N SER A 385 -15.63 18.12 -7.43
CA SER A 385 -15.62 16.96 -8.31
C SER A 385 -14.21 16.33 -8.44
N LEU A 386 -13.50 16.23 -7.32
CA LEU A 386 -12.13 15.69 -7.23
C LEU A 386 -12.16 14.17 -7.09
N PHE A 387 -13.01 13.54 -7.84
CA PHE A 387 -13.16 12.09 -7.86
C PHE A 387 -13.66 11.58 -9.20
N ASP A 388 -13.35 10.33 -9.48
CA ASP A 388 -13.98 9.53 -10.52
C ASP A 388 -14.34 8.16 -9.93
N ILE A 389 -15.62 7.97 -9.63
CA ILE A 389 -16.17 6.75 -9.04
C ILE A 389 -17.17 6.19 -10.03
N GLU A 390 -16.82 5.11 -10.72
CA GLU A 390 -17.65 4.49 -11.74
C GLU A 390 -17.55 2.96 -11.68
N SER A 391 -18.59 2.29 -12.17
CA SER A 391 -18.59 0.83 -12.24
C SER A 391 -17.55 0.31 -13.24
N GLU A 392 -17.08 -0.90 -13.01
CA GLU A 392 -16.24 -1.63 -13.94
C GLU A 392 -16.83 -1.59 -15.36
N GLY A 393 -15.97 -1.37 -16.35
CA GLY A 393 -16.34 -1.26 -17.74
C GLY A 393 -15.24 -1.74 -18.68
N ARG A 394 -15.61 -2.13 -19.91
CA ARG A 394 -14.68 -2.71 -20.89
C ARG A 394 -13.42 -1.89 -21.16
N HIS A 395 -13.51 -0.57 -21.03
CA HIS A 395 -12.43 0.36 -21.34
C HIS A 395 -11.98 1.17 -20.12
N ARG A 396 -12.49 0.83 -18.95
CA ARG A 396 -12.07 1.42 -17.68
C ARG A 396 -10.99 0.53 -17.06
N PHE A 397 -9.93 1.14 -16.60
CA PHE A 397 -8.91 0.40 -15.87
C PHE A 397 -9.47 -0.06 -14.51
N ASN A 398 -9.35 -1.35 -14.21
CA ASN A 398 -9.88 -1.92 -12.97
C ASN A 398 -8.88 -1.71 -11.81
N ALA A 399 -8.85 -0.49 -11.29
CA ALA A 399 -8.07 -0.12 -10.12
C ALA A 399 -8.79 0.94 -9.29
N SER A 400 -8.35 1.09 -8.05
CA SER A 400 -8.69 2.23 -7.17
C SER A 400 -7.39 2.84 -6.67
N PHE A 401 -7.32 4.17 -6.62
CA PHE A 401 -6.15 4.90 -6.13
C PHE A 401 -6.50 6.35 -5.82
N THR A 402 -5.69 6.97 -4.99
CA THR A 402 -5.68 8.41 -4.77
C THR A 402 -4.37 9.00 -5.28
N THR A 403 -4.43 10.12 -5.97
CA THR A 403 -3.27 10.88 -6.45
C THR A 403 -3.41 12.35 -6.09
N TYR A 404 -2.31 13.11 -6.16
CA TYR A 404 -2.31 14.54 -5.88
C TYR A 404 -2.08 15.36 -7.16
N ILE A 405 -2.78 16.48 -7.29
CA ILE A 405 -2.65 17.40 -8.43
C ILE A 405 -2.02 18.69 -7.91
N GLU A 406 -0.71 18.78 -8.01
CA GLU A 406 0.12 19.84 -7.47
C GLU A 406 -0.35 21.26 -7.88
N SER A 407 -0.67 21.45 -9.16
CA SER A 407 -1.11 22.75 -9.67
C SER A 407 -2.48 23.21 -9.17
N ASN A 408 -3.23 22.29 -8.54
CA ASN A 408 -4.51 22.58 -7.91
C ASN A 408 -4.47 22.41 -6.39
N PHE A 409 -3.33 22.06 -5.80
CA PHE A 409 -3.19 21.79 -4.36
C PHE A 409 -4.32 20.90 -3.83
N SER A 410 -4.60 19.81 -4.54
CA SER A 410 -5.73 18.94 -4.19
C SER A 410 -5.46 17.48 -4.52
N PRO A 411 -5.88 16.55 -3.66
CA PRO A 411 -5.94 15.16 -4.03
C PRO A 411 -7.06 14.89 -5.03
N PHE A 412 -6.99 13.76 -5.72
CA PHE A 412 -8.01 13.24 -6.61
C PHE A 412 -8.18 11.74 -6.37
N LEU A 413 -9.43 11.29 -6.21
CA LEU A 413 -9.79 9.92 -5.91
C LEU A 413 -10.35 9.23 -7.15
N PHE A 414 -9.78 8.07 -7.52
CA PHE A 414 -10.25 7.21 -8.59
C PHE A 414 -10.67 5.85 -8.02
N VAL A 415 -11.93 5.45 -8.25
CA VAL A 415 -12.46 4.17 -7.75
C VAL A 415 -13.24 3.47 -8.85
N THR A 416 -12.91 2.22 -9.09
CA THR A 416 -13.67 1.32 -9.96
C THR A 416 -14.52 0.39 -9.10
N LEU A 417 -15.84 0.50 -9.23
CA LEU A 417 -16.81 -0.23 -8.44
C LEU A 417 -17.13 -1.59 -9.08
N ASP A 418 -17.24 -2.62 -8.29
CA ASP A 418 -17.84 -3.91 -8.67
C ASP A 418 -19.35 -3.96 -8.40
N ASN A 419 -19.90 -2.90 -7.82
CA ASN A 419 -21.29 -2.73 -7.38
C ASN A 419 -21.71 -3.71 -6.29
N SER A 420 -20.77 -4.16 -5.47
CA SER A 420 -21.01 -4.96 -4.28
C SER A 420 -21.04 -4.12 -3.01
N ILE A 421 -21.38 -4.74 -1.90
CA ILE A 421 -21.31 -4.08 -0.59
C ILE A 421 -19.86 -3.76 -0.18
N LEU A 422 -18.88 -4.43 -0.76
CA LEU A 422 -17.46 -4.19 -0.48
C LEU A 422 -16.97 -2.85 -1.00
N ASP A 423 -17.66 -2.25 -1.97
CA ASP A 423 -17.34 -0.91 -2.47
C ASP A 423 -17.34 0.16 -1.37
N TYR A 424 -18.08 -0.06 -0.26
CA TYR A 424 -18.03 0.83 0.91
C TYR A 424 -16.65 0.84 1.56
N ALA A 425 -16.02 -0.31 1.66
CA ALA A 425 -14.68 -0.45 2.23
C ALA A 425 -13.63 0.12 1.26
N THR A 426 -13.72 -0.19 -0.03
CA THR A 426 -12.82 0.34 -1.07
C THR A 426 -12.86 1.86 -1.12
N LEU A 427 -14.05 2.47 -1.13
CA LEU A 427 -14.15 3.93 -1.14
C LEU A 427 -13.67 4.57 0.17
N ALA A 428 -13.89 3.91 1.32
CA ALA A 428 -13.37 4.37 2.61
C ALA A 428 -11.84 4.33 2.66
N HIS A 429 -11.22 3.28 2.11
CA HIS A 429 -9.78 3.14 1.98
C HIS A 429 -9.18 4.29 1.16
N GLU A 430 -9.67 4.50 -0.07
CA GLU A 430 -9.18 5.56 -0.95
C GLU A 430 -9.44 6.96 -0.38
N PHE A 431 -10.57 7.13 0.33
CA PHE A 431 -10.83 8.38 1.03
C PHE A 431 -9.88 8.61 2.21
N GLY A 432 -9.36 7.56 2.85
CA GLY A 432 -8.29 7.67 3.84
C GLY A 432 -7.04 8.33 3.26
N HIS A 433 -6.57 7.86 2.10
CA HIS A 433 -5.48 8.49 1.36
C HIS A 433 -5.82 9.92 0.91
N PHE A 434 -7.06 10.16 0.48
CA PHE A 434 -7.50 11.50 0.09
C PHE A 434 -7.47 12.46 1.28
N ALA A 435 -7.95 12.04 2.44
CA ALA A 435 -7.96 12.85 3.65
C ALA A 435 -6.54 13.16 4.13
N ASP A 436 -5.65 12.17 4.10
CA ASP A 436 -4.24 12.34 4.43
C ASP A 436 -3.56 13.34 3.49
N ALA A 437 -3.66 13.13 2.19
CA ALA A 437 -3.09 14.04 1.18
C ALA A 437 -3.70 15.45 1.25
N TYR A 438 -4.98 15.55 1.57
CA TYR A 438 -5.63 16.85 1.80
C TYR A 438 -5.04 17.56 3.02
N ILE A 439 -4.90 16.88 4.15
CA ILE A 439 -4.44 17.48 5.41
C ILE A 439 -2.96 17.87 5.32
N ASN A 440 -2.14 17.01 4.74
CA ASN A 440 -0.68 17.17 4.72
C ASN A 440 -0.15 17.79 3.42
N ASN A 441 -1.04 18.19 2.50
CA ASN A 441 -0.67 18.76 1.21
C ASN A 441 0.35 17.88 0.47
N ASP A 442 0.09 16.57 0.44
CA ASP A 442 0.95 15.54 -0.15
C ASP A 442 2.39 15.53 0.40
N SER A 443 2.57 15.91 1.68
CA SER A 443 3.88 15.84 2.32
C SER A 443 4.28 14.41 2.61
N SER A 444 5.59 14.16 2.54
CA SER A 444 6.19 12.85 2.76
C SER A 444 5.84 12.24 4.11
N ALA A 445 5.62 10.93 4.12
CA ALA A 445 5.55 10.10 5.31
C ALA A 445 6.13 8.72 5.00
N SER A 446 6.39 7.92 6.04
CA SER A 446 6.68 6.51 5.82
C SER A 446 5.48 5.84 5.14
N LEU A 447 5.75 4.83 4.34
CA LEU A 447 4.69 4.06 3.66
C LEU A 447 3.74 3.41 4.68
N ASP A 448 4.26 3.04 5.86
CA ASP A 448 3.47 2.51 6.96
C ASP A 448 2.40 3.51 7.44
N LEU A 449 2.73 4.80 7.52
CA LEU A 449 1.76 5.84 7.90
C LEU A 449 0.74 6.11 6.80
N LEU A 450 1.17 6.09 5.54
CA LEU A 450 0.26 6.29 4.40
C LEU A 450 -0.78 5.17 4.34
N GLU A 451 -0.34 3.91 4.49
CA GLU A 451 -1.25 2.76 4.53
C GLU A 451 -2.09 2.71 5.81
N LEU A 452 -1.56 3.20 6.94
CA LEU A 452 -2.36 3.32 8.15
C LEU A 452 -3.51 4.33 8.00
N SER A 453 -3.30 5.40 7.24
CA SER A 453 -4.35 6.40 6.98
C SER A 453 -5.53 5.81 6.22
N SER A 454 -5.30 4.91 5.28
CA SER A 454 -6.33 4.24 4.49
C SER A 454 -6.98 3.08 5.24
N GLN A 455 -6.20 2.12 5.73
CA GLN A 455 -6.69 0.95 6.46
C GLN A 455 -7.37 1.32 7.78
N GLY A 456 -6.84 2.32 8.48
CA GLY A 456 -7.43 2.84 9.71
C GLY A 456 -8.82 3.42 9.48
N LEU A 457 -8.98 4.30 8.48
CA LEU A 457 -10.29 4.89 8.17
C LEU A 457 -11.29 3.85 7.65
N GLU A 458 -10.82 2.90 6.86
CA GLU A 458 -11.63 1.80 6.37
C GLU A 458 -12.26 1.03 7.53
N LEU A 459 -11.46 0.56 8.49
CA LEU A 459 -11.96 -0.19 9.65
C LEU A 459 -12.83 0.66 10.58
N LEU A 460 -12.49 1.93 10.81
CA LEU A 460 -13.31 2.87 11.59
C LEU A 460 -14.67 3.10 10.93
N THR A 461 -14.71 3.21 9.60
CA THR A 461 -15.96 3.37 8.84
C THR A 461 -16.83 2.13 9.01
N LEU A 462 -16.25 0.93 8.95
CA LEU A 462 -16.97 -0.32 9.20
C LEU A 462 -17.60 -0.40 10.60
N ALA A 463 -16.90 0.09 11.63
CA ALA A 463 -17.43 0.12 12.99
C ALA A 463 -18.73 0.91 13.10
N LYS A 464 -19.02 1.83 12.15
CA LYS A 464 -20.24 2.67 12.12
C LYS A 464 -21.38 2.09 11.27
N PHE A 465 -21.16 1.01 10.57
CA PHE A 465 -22.18 0.45 9.67
C PHE A 465 -23.22 -0.44 10.35
N ASN A 466 -23.02 -0.80 11.62
CA ASN A 466 -23.98 -1.63 12.36
C ASN A 466 -25.41 -1.04 12.36
N ASP A 467 -25.52 0.29 12.38
CA ASP A 467 -26.80 0.99 12.37
C ASP A 467 -27.31 1.37 10.96
N LYS A 468 -26.50 1.15 9.93
CA LYS A 468 -26.80 1.51 8.54
C LYS A 468 -27.28 0.33 7.68
N PHE A 469 -26.81 -0.87 7.98
CA PHE A 469 -27.14 -2.08 7.24
C PHE A 469 -27.96 -3.05 8.08
N ASP A 470 -28.73 -3.93 7.42
CA ASP A 470 -29.32 -5.05 8.14
C ASP A 470 -28.23 -5.94 8.76
N GLY A 471 -28.57 -6.64 9.85
CA GLY A 471 -27.59 -7.38 10.62
C GLY A 471 -26.83 -8.47 9.84
N LEU A 472 -27.36 -8.91 8.68
CA LEU A 472 -26.71 -9.88 7.81
C LEU A 472 -25.69 -9.20 6.90
N ALA A 473 -26.07 -8.12 6.22
CA ALA A 473 -25.20 -7.35 5.36
C ALA A 473 -24.02 -6.74 6.12
N TYR A 474 -24.28 -6.21 7.31
CA TYR A 474 -23.22 -5.69 8.20
C TYR A 474 -22.22 -6.77 8.58
N LYS A 475 -22.70 -7.92 9.05
CA LYS A 475 -21.81 -9.03 9.45
C LYS A 475 -20.97 -9.56 8.29
N TYR A 476 -21.57 -9.67 7.09
CA TYR A 476 -20.82 -10.06 5.91
C TYR A 476 -19.68 -9.08 5.63
N LEU A 477 -19.99 -7.79 5.53
CA LEU A 477 -18.99 -6.76 5.27
C LEU A 477 -17.89 -6.75 6.34
N LEU A 478 -18.26 -6.80 7.61
CA LEU A 478 -17.32 -6.81 8.72
C LEU A 478 -16.41 -8.05 8.68
N TYR A 479 -16.99 -9.24 8.51
CA TYR A 479 -16.19 -10.46 8.54
C TYR A 479 -15.32 -10.62 7.31
N MET A 480 -15.77 -10.20 6.13
CA MET A 480 -14.94 -10.14 4.93
C MET A 480 -13.72 -9.23 5.15
N LYS A 481 -13.92 -8.06 5.74
CA LYS A 481 -12.82 -7.12 5.97
C LYS A 481 -11.88 -7.55 7.10
N LEU A 482 -12.39 -8.16 8.17
CA LEU A 482 -11.52 -8.74 9.21
C LEU A 482 -10.73 -9.94 8.69
N ASP A 483 -11.32 -10.76 7.82
CA ASP A 483 -10.62 -11.83 7.11
C ASP A 483 -9.51 -11.27 6.21
N GLU A 484 -9.82 -10.24 5.44
CA GLU A 484 -8.88 -9.57 4.55
C GLU A 484 -7.71 -8.92 5.31
N ILE A 485 -7.97 -8.13 6.36
CA ILE A 485 -6.91 -7.44 7.09
C ILE A 485 -5.96 -8.41 7.83
N LEU A 486 -6.51 -9.49 8.40
CA LEU A 486 -5.68 -10.54 9.01
C LEU A 486 -4.89 -11.32 7.95
N SER A 487 -5.51 -11.61 6.82
CA SER A 487 -4.83 -12.21 5.66
C SER A 487 -3.72 -11.30 5.13
N THR A 488 -3.96 -9.99 5.07
CA THR A 488 -2.95 -8.99 4.69
C THR A 488 -1.73 -9.08 5.62
N ILE A 489 -1.93 -9.07 6.94
CA ILE A 489 -0.81 -9.22 7.89
C ILE A 489 -0.04 -10.51 7.60
N ILE A 490 -0.72 -11.63 7.36
CA ILE A 490 -0.08 -12.94 7.15
C ILE A 490 0.66 -12.97 5.81
N PHE A 491 0.00 -12.65 4.70
CA PHE A 491 0.59 -12.79 3.38
C PHE A 491 1.66 -11.73 3.08
N GLN A 492 1.49 -10.50 3.55
CA GLN A 492 2.52 -9.48 3.38
C GLN A 492 3.75 -9.77 4.24
N SER A 493 3.58 -10.37 5.43
CA SER A 493 4.70 -10.89 6.22
C SER A 493 5.38 -12.10 5.54
N PHE A 494 4.63 -12.93 4.85
CA PHE A 494 5.17 -14.03 4.05
C PHE A 494 6.07 -13.50 2.92
N TYR A 495 5.61 -12.52 2.16
CA TYR A 495 6.39 -11.90 1.09
C TYR A 495 7.58 -11.09 1.61
N ALA A 496 7.43 -10.39 2.73
CA ALA A 496 8.54 -9.72 3.41
C ALA A 496 9.62 -10.73 3.86
N SER A 497 9.20 -11.87 4.43
CA SER A 497 10.14 -12.95 4.78
C SER A 497 10.86 -13.51 3.55
N PHE A 498 10.15 -13.65 2.43
CA PHE A 498 10.76 -14.04 1.16
C PHE A 498 11.82 -13.03 0.71
N GLU A 499 11.49 -11.73 0.66
CA GLU A 499 12.42 -10.68 0.26
C GLU A 499 13.67 -10.64 1.15
N ILE A 500 13.49 -10.59 2.47
CA ILE A 500 14.59 -10.59 3.44
C ILE A 500 15.54 -11.76 3.18
N ASN A 501 15.03 -12.97 2.95
CA ASN A 501 15.87 -14.13 2.70
C ASN A 501 16.49 -14.13 1.29
N ALA A 502 15.80 -13.63 0.27
CA ALA A 502 16.30 -13.53 -1.08
C ALA A 502 17.47 -12.53 -1.20
N TYR A 503 17.34 -11.36 -0.57
CA TYR A 503 18.41 -10.35 -0.59
C TYR A 503 19.60 -10.68 0.34
N LYS A 504 19.47 -11.64 1.27
CA LYS A 504 20.60 -12.18 2.06
C LYS A 504 21.50 -13.13 1.29
N LEU A 505 21.05 -13.67 0.17
CA LEU A 505 21.89 -14.57 -0.65
C LEU A 505 23.15 -13.85 -1.15
N ASP A 506 24.25 -14.59 -1.25
CA ASP A 506 25.42 -14.12 -1.97
C ASP A 506 25.11 -14.01 -3.47
N TYR A 507 25.76 -13.07 -4.17
CA TYR A 507 25.48 -12.77 -5.58
C TYR A 507 25.47 -14.01 -6.48
N GLU A 508 26.41 -14.93 -6.28
CA GLU A 508 26.54 -16.16 -7.07
C GLU A 508 25.42 -17.18 -6.78
N ASP A 509 24.80 -17.08 -5.59
CA ASP A 509 23.75 -17.99 -5.14
C ASP A 509 22.34 -17.49 -5.52
N ILE A 510 22.20 -16.29 -6.08
CA ILE A 510 20.92 -15.75 -6.54
C ILE A 510 20.55 -16.45 -7.86
N THR A 511 19.73 -17.47 -7.75
CA THR A 511 19.22 -18.29 -8.87
C THR A 511 17.74 -18.55 -8.72
N LEU A 512 17.07 -18.94 -9.79
CA LEU A 512 15.64 -19.33 -9.71
C LEU A 512 15.44 -20.50 -8.74
N GLU A 513 16.36 -21.45 -8.69
CA GLU A 513 16.27 -22.60 -7.77
C GLU A 513 16.40 -22.17 -6.31
N SER A 514 17.30 -21.24 -5.99
CA SER A 514 17.43 -20.72 -4.62
C SER A 514 16.22 -19.87 -4.20
N LEU A 515 15.68 -19.02 -5.09
CA LEU A 515 14.45 -18.27 -4.78
C LEU A 515 13.26 -19.22 -4.53
N ASN A 516 13.07 -20.23 -5.38
CA ASN A 516 12.02 -21.23 -5.17
C ASN A 516 12.22 -22.02 -3.86
N SER A 517 13.48 -22.32 -3.49
CA SER A 517 13.79 -22.97 -2.22
C SER A 517 13.47 -22.09 -1.00
N ILE A 518 13.71 -20.78 -1.10
CA ILE A 518 13.35 -19.81 -0.07
C ILE A 518 11.82 -19.76 0.10
N VAL A 519 11.07 -19.63 -0.99
CA VAL A 519 9.60 -19.64 -0.94
C VAL A 519 9.08 -20.89 -0.24
N ALA A 520 9.58 -22.07 -0.61
CA ALA A 520 9.19 -23.33 -0.01
C ALA A 520 9.51 -23.39 1.50
N SER A 521 10.66 -22.84 1.92
CA SER A 521 11.02 -22.75 3.33
C SER A 521 10.10 -21.81 4.09
N VAL A 522 9.86 -20.59 3.56
CA VAL A 522 8.97 -19.61 4.17
C VAL A 522 7.53 -20.15 4.26
N ALA A 523 7.04 -20.82 3.20
CA ALA A 523 5.73 -21.46 3.23
C ALA A 523 5.59 -22.47 4.36
N LYS A 524 6.63 -23.25 4.60
CA LYS A 524 6.65 -24.20 5.72
C LYS A 524 6.61 -23.49 7.07
N ASP A 525 7.35 -22.40 7.24
CA ASP A 525 7.40 -21.65 8.50
C ASP A 525 6.04 -20.98 8.81
N PHE A 526 5.30 -20.60 7.77
CA PHE A 526 3.93 -20.08 7.87
C PHE A 526 2.85 -21.18 7.97
N GLY A 527 3.23 -22.45 7.92
CA GLY A 527 2.29 -23.56 7.97
C GLY A 527 1.46 -23.73 6.69
N PHE A 528 1.88 -23.16 5.58
CA PHE A 528 1.23 -23.34 4.29
C PHE A 528 1.56 -24.72 3.70
N SER A 529 0.60 -25.31 2.98
CA SER A 529 0.83 -26.61 2.37
C SER A 529 1.86 -26.52 1.25
N ALA A 530 2.65 -27.60 1.06
CA ALA A 530 3.65 -27.71 0.00
C ALA A 530 3.07 -27.68 -1.45
N SER A 531 1.73 -27.54 -1.59
CA SER A 531 1.06 -27.35 -2.87
C SER A 531 1.05 -25.88 -3.33
N CYS A 532 1.53 -24.94 -2.50
CA CYS A 532 1.81 -23.60 -2.98
C CYS A 532 2.93 -23.71 -4.02
N ASN A 533 2.60 -23.44 -5.27
CA ASN A 533 3.54 -23.52 -6.38
C ASN A 533 4.69 -22.53 -6.16
N SER A 534 5.89 -22.98 -6.47
CA SER A 534 7.14 -22.27 -6.22
C SER A 534 7.31 -20.93 -6.96
N VAL A 535 6.35 -20.50 -7.75
CA VAL A 535 6.40 -19.25 -8.54
C VAL A 535 5.26 -18.27 -8.28
N GLU A 536 4.36 -18.53 -7.32
CA GLU A 536 3.24 -17.62 -7.04
C GLU A 536 3.66 -16.23 -6.54
N TYR A 537 4.89 -16.10 -6.01
CA TYR A 537 5.45 -14.82 -5.58
C TYR A 537 5.60 -13.80 -6.71
N VAL A 538 5.72 -14.25 -7.97
CA VAL A 538 5.86 -13.33 -9.11
C VAL A 538 4.58 -12.56 -9.43
N ALA A 539 3.44 -12.98 -8.88
CA ALA A 539 2.19 -12.24 -8.98
C ALA A 539 2.18 -10.94 -8.14
N ILE A 540 3.23 -10.69 -7.35
CA ILE A 540 3.32 -9.50 -6.49
C ILE A 540 4.20 -8.43 -7.16
N PRO A 541 3.60 -7.40 -7.76
CA PRO A 541 4.35 -6.36 -8.49
C PRO A 541 5.37 -5.62 -7.63
N HIS A 542 5.11 -5.49 -6.33
CA HIS A 542 6.01 -4.81 -5.40
C HIS A 542 7.40 -5.43 -5.32
N LEU A 543 7.52 -6.77 -5.43
CA LEU A 543 8.82 -7.45 -5.43
C LEU A 543 9.72 -7.00 -6.59
N PHE A 544 9.10 -6.55 -7.69
CA PHE A 544 9.80 -6.07 -8.88
C PHE A 544 10.03 -4.56 -8.85
N LEU A 545 9.01 -3.78 -8.49
CA LEU A 545 9.00 -2.33 -8.65
C LEU A 545 9.30 -1.57 -7.36
N TYR A 546 8.98 -2.15 -6.19
CA TYR A 546 9.05 -1.49 -4.88
C TYR A 546 9.54 -2.49 -3.82
N PRO A 547 10.80 -2.91 -3.86
CA PRO A 547 11.33 -3.89 -2.92
C PRO A 547 11.21 -3.39 -1.47
N PHE A 548 10.84 -4.30 -0.57
CA PHE A 548 10.57 -4.06 0.85
C PHE A 548 9.33 -3.21 1.17
N TYR A 549 8.52 -2.86 0.16
CA TYR A 549 7.26 -2.13 0.41
C TYR A 549 6.20 -2.99 1.10
N VAL A 550 6.10 -4.28 0.74
CA VAL A 550 5.01 -5.17 1.17
C VAL A 550 4.85 -5.24 2.69
N GLN A 551 5.92 -5.08 3.45
CA GLN A 551 5.90 -5.10 4.90
C GLN A 551 5.09 -3.94 5.51
N SER A 552 5.02 -2.78 4.84
CA SER A 552 4.23 -1.63 5.29
C SER A 552 2.74 -1.95 5.38
N TYR A 553 2.23 -2.79 4.49
CA TYR A 553 0.84 -3.26 4.58
C TYR A 553 0.57 -4.10 5.83
N ALA A 554 1.55 -4.90 6.27
CA ALA A 554 1.40 -5.76 7.44
C ALA A 554 1.49 -4.96 8.75
N THR A 555 2.43 -4.03 8.84
CA THR A 555 2.66 -3.19 10.03
C THR A 555 1.52 -2.21 10.24
N SER A 556 1.07 -1.55 9.17
CA SER A 556 -0.08 -0.63 9.19
C SER A 556 -1.39 -1.34 9.51
N ALA A 557 -1.61 -2.56 8.95
CA ALA A 557 -2.77 -3.37 9.25
C ALA A 557 -2.86 -3.75 10.74
N ALA A 558 -1.74 -4.05 11.38
CA ALA A 558 -1.69 -4.32 12.80
C ALA A 558 -2.11 -3.10 13.63
N ALA A 559 -1.59 -1.91 13.31
CA ALA A 559 -1.97 -0.66 13.97
C ALA A 559 -3.45 -0.28 13.70
N ALA A 560 -3.94 -0.49 12.46
CA ALA A 560 -5.34 -0.26 12.11
C ALA A 560 -6.30 -1.16 12.90
N LEU A 561 -5.93 -2.42 13.16
CA LEU A 561 -6.70 -3.31 14.03
C LEU A 561 -6.76 -2.81 15.47
N GLU A 562 -5.67 -2.24 16.02
CA GLU A 562 -5.70 -1.65 17.36
C GLU A 562 -6.68 -0.47 17.42
N ILE A 563 -6.64 0.44 16.44
CA ILE A 563 -7.59 1.56 16.33
C ILE A 563 -9.04 1.05 16.26
N TYR A 564 -9.29 0.02 15.46
CA TYR A 564 -10.62 -0.60 15.34
C TYR A 564 -11.11 -1.18 16.67
N THR A 565 -10.25 -1.89 17.41
CA THR A 565 -10.63 -2.47 18.70
C THR A 565 -10.94 -1.39 19.74
N ILE A 566 -10.16 -0.30 19.75
CA ILE A 566 -10.41 0.87 20.61
C ILE A 566 -11.76 1.52 20.28
N GLU A 567 -12.07 1.76 19.00
CA GLU A 567 -13.35 2.32 18.58
C GLU A 567 -14.53 1.41 18.94
N SER A 568 -14.35 0.10 18.78
CA SER A 568 -15.38 -0.89 19.09
C SER A 568 -15.72 -0.97 20.59
N GLN A 569 -14.75 -0.67 21.45
CA GLN A 569 -14.93 -0.65 22.91
C GLN A 569 -15.36 0.71 23.43
N ASN A 570 -14.89 1.79 22.81
CA ASN A 570 -15.15 3.18 23.22
C ASN A 570 -15.42 4.05 22.00
N ALA A 571 -16.70 4.23 21.69
CA ALA A 571 -17.12 4.95 20.50
C ALA A 571 -16.55 6.39 20.45
N GLY A 572 -15.90 6.73 19.35
CA GLY A 572 -15.25 8.00 19.10
C GLY A 572 -13.76 8.06 19.50
N ALA A 573 -13.28 7.11 20.31
CA ALA A 573 -11.86 7.11 20.72
C ALA A 573 -10.93 6.73 19.55
N GLY A 574 -11.34 5.76 18.73
CA GLY A 574 -10.58 5.39 17.52
C GLY A 574 -10.50 6.53 16.51
N PHE A 575 -11.59 7.27 16.29
CA PHE A 575 -11.58 8.46 15.41
C PHE A 575 -10.69 9.58 15.97
N ALA A 576 -10.66 9.79 17.29
CA ALA A 576 -9.77 10.78 17.90
C ALA A 576 -8.29 10.41 17.68
N ILE A 577 -7.93 9.14 17.83
CA ILE A 577 -6.59 8.62 17.52
C ILE A 577 -6.27 8.79 16.04
N TYR A 578 -7.19 8.40 15.17
CA TYR A 578 -7.03 8.54 13.72
C TYR A 578 -6.75 9.98 13.29
N ASN A 579 -7.54 10.94 13.81
CA ASN A 579 -7.32 12.36 13.55
C ASN A 579 -5.94 12.85 14.01
N TYR A 580 -5.44 12.34 15.12
CA TYR A 580 -4.09 12.64 15.57
C TYR A 580 -3.03 12.09 14.60
N LEU A 581 -3.22 10.86 14.13
CA LEU A 581 -2.26 10.17 13.24
C LEU A 581 -2.14 10.84 11.87
N ILE A 582 -3.28 11.24 11.27
CA ILE A 582 -3.26 11.89 9.96
C ILE A 582 -2.83 13.36 10.01
N GLU A 583 -2.75 13.95 11.19
CA GLU A 583 -2.31 15.33 11.39
C GLU A 583 -0.81 15.38 11.69
N ARG A 584 -0.01 15.06 10.68
CA ARG A 584 1.44 15.09 10.78
C ARG A 584 1.94 16.52 10.92
N ASN A 585 2.60 16.83 12.01
CA ASN A 585 3.29 18.12 12.17
C ASN A 585 4.78 17.99 11.82
N GLU A 586 5.46 19.12 11.68
CA GLU A 586 6.88 19.19 11.29
C GLU A 586 7.83 18.46 12.27
N ASN A 587 7.37 18.14 13.47
CA ASN A 587 8.17 17.50 14.52
C ASN A 587 7.95 15.99 14.67
N THR A 588 6.80 15.46 14.15
CA THR A 588 6.45 14.03 14.26
C THR A 588 6.35 13.35 12.88
N GLY A 589 6.62 14.09 11.82
CA GLY A 589 6.00 13.93 10.52
C GLY A 589 6.34 12.68 9.71
N ILE A 590 7.40 11.92 9.96
CA ILE A 590 7.85 10.86 9.06
C ILE A 590 7.92 9.51 9.75
N SER A 591 8.19 9.49 11.05
CA SER A 591 8.42 8.28 11.83
C SER A 591 7.11 7.56 12.14
N PHE A 592 7.01 6.30 11.76
CA PHE A 592 5.88 5.44 12.06
C PHE A 592 5.77 5.13 13.56
N GLU A 593 6.84 4.62 14.16
CA GLU A 593 6.83 4.23 15.57
C GLU A 593 6.59 5.41 16.53
N ASP A 594 7.26 6.55 16.30
CA ASP A 594 7.08 7.74 17.13
C ASP A 594 5.66 8.31 17.00
N THR A 595 5.08 8.25 15.83
CA THR A 595 3.70 8.70 15.59
C THR A 595 2.69 7.80 16.30
N LEU A 596 2.83 6.47 16.22
CA LEU A 596 1.99 5.52 16.96
C LEU A 596 2.07 5.76 18.46
N LYS A 597 3.27 5.84 19.00
CA LYS A 597 3.52 6.08 20.43
C LYS A 597 2.91 7.40 20.90
N SER A 598 3.06 8.46 20.10
CA SER A 598 2.49 9.78 20.42
C SER A 598 0.96 9.78 20.39
N ALA A 599 0.37 8.93 19.55
CA ALA A 599 -1.07 8.69 19.48
C ALA A 599 -1.59 7.75 20.59
N GLY A 600 -0.71 7.21 21.44
CA GLY A 600 -1.06 6.26 22.49
C GLY A 600 -1.31 4.84 22.00
N LEU A 601 -0.84 4.52 20.77
CA LEU A 601 -0.88 3.17 20.22
C LEU A 601 0.39 2.40 20.55
N THR A 602 0.30 1.08 20.43
CA THR A 602 1.42 0.15 20.64
C THR A 602 2.20 0.02 19.33
N SER A 603 3.54 0.13 19.39
CA SER A 603 4.35 -0.25 18.22
C SER A 603 4.15 -1.75 17.92
N PRO A 604 3.85 -2.14 16.66
CA PRO A 604 3.66 -3.54 16.30
C PRO A 604 4.94 -4.39 16.51
N PHE A 605 6.10 -3.75 16.66
CA PHE A 605 7.39 -4.39 16.92
C PHE A 605 7.65 -4.65 18.41
N GLU A 606 6.83 -4.08 19.32
CA GLU A 606 6.96 -4.34 20.74
C GLU A 606 6.61 -5.79 21.08
N LYS A 607 7.30 -6.32 22.09
CA LYS A 607 7.04 -7.68 22.56
C LYS A 607 5.59 -7.84 23.00
N ASN A 608 4.93 -8.83 22.49
CA ASN A 608 3.50 -9.14 22.69
C ASN A 608 2.50 -8.11 22.11
N ALA A 609 2.92 -7.12 21.34
CA ALA A 609 2.01 -6.15 20.73
C ALA A 609 0.90 -6.85 19.93
N LEU A 610 1.26 -7.66 18.94
CA LEU A 610 0.28 -8.41 18.12
C LEU A 610 -0.62 -9.30 18.97
N LYS A 611 -0.07 -9.97 20.00
CA LYS A 611 -0.85 -10.82 20.89
C LYS A 611 -1.92 -10.02 21.64
N ASN A 612 -1.58 -8.82 22.11
CA ASN A 612 -2.53 -7.96 22.83
C ASN A 612 -3.61 -7.43 21.90
N ILE A 613 -3.21 -6.89 20.74
CA ILE A 613 -4.14 -6.38 19.70
C ILE A 613 -5.13 -7.49 19.27
N LEU A 614 -4.62 -8.70 19.04
CA LEU A 614 -5.45 -9.83 18.61
C LEU A 614 -6.35 -10.38 19.72
N ASN A 615 -5.94 -10.28 20.97
CA ASN A 615 -6.82 -10.60 22.09
C ASN A 615 -8.01 -9.63 22.17
N GLU A 616 -7.75 -8.35 22.02
CA GLU A 616 -8.82 -7.34 21.99
C GLU A 616 -9.73 -7.55 20.76
N LEU A 617 -9.15 -7.82 19.59
CA LEU A 617 -9.93 -8.16 18.40
C LEU A 617 -10.82 -9.39 18.63
N HIS A 618 -10.27 -10.44 19.20
CA HIS A 618 -11.02 -11.68 19.49
C HIS A 618 -12.13 -11.41 20.51
N TYR A 619 -11.86 -10.55 21.51
CA TYR A 619 -12.86 -10.15 22.50
C TYR A 619 -14.01 -9.38 21.86
N VAL A 620 -13.74 -8.35 21.05
CA VAL A 620 -14.79 -7.55 20.41
C VAL A 620 -15.59 -8.32 19.36
N THR A 621 -15.02 -9.39 18.80
CA THR A 621 -15.70 -10.22 17.79
C THR A 621 -16.47 -11.39 18.37
N LEU A 622 -15.97 -12.04 19.41
CA LEU A 622 -16.52 -13.28 20.00
C LEU A 622 -16.96 -13.14 21.46
N GLY A 623 -16.67 -12.01 22.11
CA GLY A 623 -16.92 -11.81 23.53
C GLY A 623 -16.04 -12.67 24.44
N ALA A 624 -14.86 -13.08 23.97
CA ALA A 624 -13.93 -13.93 24.71
C ALA A 624 -12.48 -13.59 24.39
N TYR A 625 -11.57 -13.79 25.34
CA TYR A 625 -10.12 -13.64 25.12
C TYR A 625 -9.50 -14.95 24.65
N TYR A 626 -8.58 -14.86 23.68
CA TYR A 626 -7.92 -16.03 23.10
C TYR A 626 -6.69 -16.47 23.90
N TYR A 627 -5.86 -15.52 24.35
CA TYR A 627 -4.64 -15.77 25.11
C TYR A 627 -4.84 -15.44 26.60
N LYS A 628 -4.36 -16.31 27.47
CA LYS A 628 -4.26 -15.97 28.90
C LYS A 628 -3.24 -14.87 29.12
N SER A 629 -3.56 -13.87 29.92
CA SER A 629 -2.58 -12.93 30.42
C SER A 629 -1.60 -13.67 31.34
N HIS A 630 -0.36 -13.85 30.92
CA HIS A 630 0.69 -14.49 31.72
C HIS A 630 1.51 -13.47 32.51
N ASP A 631 1.03 -12.26 32.73
CA ASP A 631 1.68 -11.25 33.57
C ASP A 631 1.14 -11.25 35.00
N GLY A 632 1.16 -12.42 35.60
CA GLY A 632 0.85 -12.67 36.98
C GLY A 632 1.99 -13.36 37.70
N ASN A 633 2.95 -12.57 38.22
CA ASN A 633 3.87 -12.94 39.29
C ASN A 633 4.89 -14.07 39.03
N ALA A 634 6.07 -13.71 38.56
CA ALA A 634 7.27 -14.24 39.19
C ALA A 634 7.59 -13.34 40.39
N ALA A 635 7.13 -13.74 41.57
CA ALA A 635 7.67 -13.27 42.82
C ALA A 635 8.88 -14.13 43.17
#